data_85a9d0aa0973f66775319630fbc288b0
#
_entry.id   85a9d0aa0973f66775319630fbc288b0
#
_cell.length_a   1.000
_cell.length_b   1.000
_cell.length_c   1.000
_cell.angle_alpha   90.00
_cell.angle_beta   90.00
_cell.angle_gamma   90.00
#
_symmetry.space_group_name_H-M   'P 1'
#
loop_
_entity.id
_entity.type
_entity.pdbx_description
1 polymer ?
#
loop_
_entity_poly.entity_id
_entity_poly.type
_entity_poly.pdbx_seq_one_letter_code
_entity_poly.pdbx_strand_id
1 'polypeptide(L)'
;MLDKIAVVEDNKTNIKLIRYQLEMEGFEVHIEETGNAGLKMIKSQKPDMIILDIGLPDINGFDLCEKLRKNESTKDCPIILLTAKNEDRDKIEGLKLGADDYITKPYNADELTLRIKNLLARSRKYKAKSGLTKIKDLEVDYSKREVKVKGKLVKLTFSEYQILSLFIENPGKAYTRKE
;
A
#
# COMPACT_ATOMS: atom_id res chain seq x y z
N MET A 1 -0.67 14.01 14.99
CA MET A 1 -0.89 12.58 15.23
C MET A 1 0.20 11.86 14.44
N LEU A 2 0.88 10.88 15.03
CA LEU A 2 1.90 10.10 14.33
C LEU A 2 1.23 9.19 13.30
N ASP A 3 1.92 8.92 12.17
CA ASP A 3 1.44 7.92 11.22
C ASP A 3 1.57 6.52 11.81
N LYS A 4 0.51 5.73 11.68
CA LYS A 4 0.45 4.36 12.16
C LYS A 4 0.89 3.39 11.07
N ILE A 5 1.89 2.58 11.37
CA ILE A 5 2.39 1.55 10.47
C ILE A 5 2.11 0.18 11.07
N ALA A 6 1.36 -0.63 10.36
CA ALA A 6 1.18 -2.04 10.69
C ALA A 6 2.25 -2.88 9.99
N VAL A 7 2.91 -3.75 10.73
CA VAL A 7 3.93 -4.68 10.22
C VAL A 7 3.48 -6.10 10.52
N VAL A 8 3.51 -6.98 9.51
CA VAL A 8 3.29 -8.41 9.67
C VAL A 8 4.54 -9.13 9.19
N GLU A 9 5.31 -9.65 10.13
CA GLU A 9 6.63 -10.27 9.92
C GLU A 9 6.86 -11.30 11.03
N ASP A 10 7.30 -12.50 10.71
CA ASP A 10 7.51 -13.59 11.69
C ASP A 10 8.93 -13.66 12.26
N ASN A 11 9.91 -13.12 11.53
CA ASN A 11 11.30 -13.16 11.96
C ASN A 11 11.60 -12.11 13.03
N LYS A 12 11.90 -12.58 14.24
CA LYS A 12 12.15 -11.70 15.41
C LYS A 12 13.30 -10.71 15.23
N THR A 13 14.31 -11.06 14.42
CA THR A 13 15.42 -10.13 14.13
C THR A 13 14.94 -8.99 13.23
N ASN A 14 14.20 -9.32 12.17
CA ASN A 14 13.61 -8.33 11.28
C ASN A 14 12.65 -7.42 12.03
N ILE A 15 11.79 -8.00 12.88
CA ILE A 15 10.86 -7.26 13.74
C ILE A 15 11.59 -6.19 14.57
N LYS A 16 12.66 -6.57 15.25
CA LYS A 16 13.44 -5.64 16.08
C LYS A 16 14.04 -4.50 15.25
N LEU A 17 14.61 -4.82 14.09
CA LEU A 17 15.21 -3.84 13.19
C LEU A 17 14.17 -2.88 12.62
N ILE A 18 13.06 -3.40 12.09
CA ILE A 18 11.99 -2.59 11.53
C ILE A 18 11.38 -1.68 12.60
N ARG A 19 11.07 -2.24 13.78
CA ARG A 19 10.51 -1.47 14.89
C ARG A 19 11.43 -0.31 15.26
N TYR A 20 12.69 -0.61 15.57
CA TYR A 20 13.67 0.39 15.97
C TYR A 20 13.76 1.53 14.95
N GLN A 21 13.90 1.15 13.68
CA GLN A 21 14.04 2.12 12.60
C GLN A 21 12.81 3.01 12.44
N LEU A 22 11.63 2.42 12.41
CA LEU A 22 10.39 3.18 12.19
C LEU A 22 10.04 4.06 13.39
N GLU A 23 10.27 3.60 14.62
CA GLU A 23 10.08 4.41 15.82
C GLU A 23 11.06 5.60 15.88
N MET A 24 12.33 5.40 15.47
CA MET A 24 13.32 6.50 15.35
C MET A 24 12.91 7.55 14.33
N GLU A 25 12.18 7.16 13.29
CA GLU A 25 11.62 8.06 12.27
C GLU A 25 10.28 8.70 12.68
N GLY A 26 9.81 8.43 13.90
CA GLY A 26 8.62 9.05 14.48
C GLY A 26 7.30 8.39 14.05
N PHE A 27 7.32 7.11 13.66
CA PHE A 27 6.11 6.36 13.37
C PHE A 27 5.57 5.64 14.60
N GLU A 28 4.25 5.46 14.68
CA GLU A 28 3.60 4.55 15.62
C GLU A 28 3.55 3.15 14.98
N VAL A 29 4.21 2.15 15.59
CA VAL A 29 4.41 0.83 14.97
C VAL A 29 3.64 -0.26 15.70
N HIS A 30 2.77 -0.95 14.99
CA HIS A 30 2.03 -2.13 15.44
C HIS A 30 2.53 -3.37 14.69
N ILE A 31 2.91 -4.43 15.40
CA ILE A 31 3.52 -5.62 14.78
C ILE A 31 2.81 -6.89 15.24
N GLU A 32 2.60 -7.79 14.28
CA GLU A 32 2.13 -9.15 14.49
C GLU A 32 3.01 -10.16 13.76
N GLU A 33 3.18 -11.35 14.35
CA GLU A 33 4.06 -12.39 13.83
C GLU A 33 3.35 -13.36 12.87
N THR A 34 2.03 -13.29 12.77
CA THR A 34 1.22 -14.17 11.90
C THR A 34 0.22 -13.38 11.07
N GLY A 35 -0.11 -13.88 9.89
CA GLY A 35 -1.01 -13.19 8.98
C GLY A 35 -2.43 -13.05 9.53
N ASN A 36 -2.95 -14.07 10.25
CA ASN A 36 -4.29 -14.00 10.84
C ASN A 36 -4.37 -13.00 12.01
N ALA A 37 -3.32 -12.92 12.84
CA ALA A 37 -3.23 -11.88 13.88
C ALA A 37 -3.07 -10.50 13.25
N GLY A 38 -2.20 -10.38 12.25
CA GLY A 38 -2.00 -9.16 11.47
C GLY A 38 -3.29 -8.62 10.85
N LEU A 39 -4.09 -9.50 10.23
CA LEU A 39 -5.39 -9.10 9.67
C LEU A 39 -6.35 -8.52 10.74
N LYS A 40 -6.39 -9.10 11.92
CA LYS A 40 -7.21 -8.59 13.05
C LYS A 40 -6.67 -7.24 13.54
N MET A 41 -5.36 -7.14 13.75
CA MET A 41 -4.68 -5.92 14.17
C MET A 41 -4.91 -4.78 13.17
N ILE A 42 -4.71 -5.01 11.87
CA ILE A 42 -4.90 -4.02 10.82
C ILE A 42 -6.34 -3.46 10.81
N LYS A 43 -7.33 -4.35 10.94
CA LYS A 43 -8.75 -3.92 10.99
C LYS A 43 -9.07 -3.08 12.22
N SER A 44 -8.48 -3.39 13.38
CA SER A 44 -8.73 -2.66 14.64
C SER A 44 -7.98 -1.35 14.71
N GLN A 45 -6.71 -1.33 14.32
CA GLN A 45 -5.83 -0.16 14.43
C GLN A 45 -6.01 0.87 13.31
N LYS A 46 -6.55 0.43 12.16
CA LYS A 46 -6.73 1.26 10.94
C LYS A 46 -5.45 2.04 10.59
N PRO A 47 -4.35 1.35 10.28
CA PRO A 47 -3.07 1.98 10.03
C PRO A 47 -3.11 2.86 8.77
N ASP A 48 -2.16 3.79 8.68
CA ASP A 48 -1.94 4.62 7.50
C ASP A 48 -1.16 3.88 6.41
N MET A 49 -0.43 2.81 6.79
CA MET A 49 0.32 1.95 5.89
C MET A 49 0.52 0.55 6.47
N ILE A 50 0.70 -0.43 5.59
CA ILE A 50 0.96 -1.82 5.92
C ILE A 50 2.29 -2.26 5.31
N ILE A 51 3.13 -2.92 6.10
CA ILE A 51 4.31 -3.66 5.67
C ILE A 51 4.03 -5.13 5.92
N LEU A 52 4.16 -5.96 4.88
CA LEU A 52 3.69 -7.34 4.91
C LEU A 52 4.75 -8.28 4.35
N ASP A 53 5.23 -9.20 5.17
CA ASP A 53 6.06 -10.30 4.68
C ASP A 53 5.22 -11.30 3.89
N ILE A 54 5.81 -11.84 2.81
CA ILE A 54 5.18 -12.89 2.01
C ILE A 54 5.30 -14.24 2.73
N GLY A 55 6.41 -14.49 3.40
CA GLY A 55 6.76 -15.77 4.02
C GLY A 55 6.19 -15.99 5.42
N LEU A 56 4.91 -15.68 5.67
CA LEU A 56 4.29 -15.86 6.97
C LEU A 56 3.96 -17.34 7.27
N PRO A 57 3.95 -17.75 8.56
CA PRO A 57 3.84 -19.17 8.93
C PRO A 57 2.43 -19.75 8.74
N ASP A 58 1.38 -18.94 8.70
CA ASP A 58 -0.01 -19.37 8.73
C ASP A 58 -0.82 -19.06 7.46
N ILE A 59 -0.39 -18.07 6.70
CA ILE A 59 -1.01 -17.66 5.43
C ILE A 59 0.04 -17.01 4.53
N ASN A 60 -0.01 -17.26 3.23
CA ASN A 60 0.85 -16.56 2.29
C ASN A 60 0.53 -15.06 2.29
N GLY A 61 1.56 -14.21 2.32
CA GLY A 61 1.38 -12.74 2.34
C GLY A 61 0.64 -12.20 1.11
N PHE A 62 0.71 -12.87 -0.03
CA PHE A 62 -0.09 -12.53 -1.20
C PHE A 62 -1.59 -12.72 -0.96
N ASP A 63 -1.99 -13.85 -0.35
CA ASP A 63 -3.39 -14.12 0.00
C ASP A 63 -3.90 -13.11 1.04
N LEU A 64 -3.02 -12.71 1.98
CA LEU A 64 -3.36 -11.67 2.95
C LEU A 64 -3.52 -10.30 2.28
N CYS A 65 -2.63 -9.94 1.35
CA CYS A 65 -2.75 -8.73 0.56
C CYS A 65 -4.08 -8.68 -0.21
N GLU A 66 -4.44 -9.77 -0.89
CA GLU A 66 -5.71 -9.88 -1.60
C GLU A 66 -6.92 -9.72 -0.67
N LYS A 67 -6.90 -10.34 0.52
CA LYS A 67 -7.96 -10.18 1.54
C LYS A 67 -8.08 -8.73 2.01
N LEU A 68 -6.95 -8.04 2.21
CA LEU A 68 -6.91 -6.63 2.58
C LEU A 68 -7.51 -5.74 1.47
N ARG A 69 -7.21 -6.02 0.20
CA ARG A 69 -7.75 -5.28 -0.95
C ARG A 69 -9.25 -5.51 -1.19
N LYS A 70 -9.78 -6.66 -0.79
CA LYS A 70 -11.22 -6.96 -0.86
C LYS A 70 -12.02 -6.35 0.29
N ASN A 71 -11.37 -5.85 1.34
CA ASN A 71 -12.05 -5.31 2.51
C ASN A 71 -12.17 -3.78 2.42
N GLU A 72 -13.39 -3.25 2.53
CA GLU A 72 -13.69 -1.81 2.39
C GLU A 72 -12.89 -0.90 3.34
N SER A 73 -12.55 -1.37 4.55
CA SER A 73 -11.80 -0.57 5.51
C SER A 73 -10.29 -0.50 5.27
N THR A 74 -9.76 -1.40 4.43
CA THR A 74 -8.31 -1.55 4.20
C THR A 74 -7.91 -1.50 2.72
N LYS A 75 -8.87 -1.55 1.79
CA LYS A 75 -8.61 -1.59 0.34
C LYS A 75 -7.71 -0.47 -0.16
N ASP A 76 -7.81 0.71 0.45
CA ASP A 76 -7.07 1.92 0.07
C ASP A 76 -5.82 2.18 0.92
N CYS A 77 -5.53 1.31 1.88
CA CYS A 77 -4.33 1.45 2.70
C CYS A 77 -3.11 1.06 1.87
N PRO A 78 -2.06 1.88 1.79
CA PRO A 78 -0.83 1.51 1.09
C PRO A 78 -0.20 0.24 1.68
N ILE A 79 0.24 -0.69 0.82
CA ILE A 79 0.88 -1.95 1.20
C ILE A 79 2.24 -2.06 0.53
N ILE A 80 3.29 -2.26 1.33
CA ILE A 80 4.61 -2.71 0.88
C ILE A 80 4.73 -4.19 1.19
N LEU A 81 5.08 -5.00 0.19
CA LEU A 81 5.43 -6.40 0.38
C LEU A 81 6.93 -6.56 0.61
N LEU A 82 7.29 -7.36 1.61
CA LEU A 82 8.66 -7.83 1.82
C LEU A 82 8.80 -9.23 1.24
N THR A 83 9.78 -9.44 0.37
CA THR A 83 9.98 -10.71 -0.34
C THR A 83 11.40 -11.22 -0.22
N ALA A 84 11.61 -12.53 -0.23
CA ALA A 84 12.94 -13.11 -0.37
C ALA A 84 13.46 -12.95 -1.81
N LYS A 85 14.78 -12.90 -1.99
CA LYS A 85 15.52 -12.44 -3.18
C LYS A 85 15.30 -13.22 -4.49
N ASN A 86 14.47 -14.23 -4.59
CA ASN A 86 14.61 -15.22 -5.66
C ASN A 86 13.48 -15.35 -6.70
N GLU A 87 12.45 -14.49 -6.72
CA GLU A 87 11.42 -14.70 -7.74
C GLU A 87 10.93 -13.40 -8.37
N ASP A 88 11.38 -13.12 -9.60
CA ASP A 88 10.74 -12.11 -10.47
C ASP A 88 9.25 -12.42 -10.69
N ARG A 89 8.84 -13.68 -10.50
CA ARG A 89 7.44 -14.10 -10.45
C ARG A 89 6.69 -13.48 -9.28
N ASP A 90 7.26 -13.47 -8.08
CA ASP A 90 6.63 -12.88 -6.88
C ASP A 90 6.36 -11.39 -7.05
N LYS A 91 7.27 -10.68 -7.72
CA LYS A 91 7.11 -9.25 -8.01
C LYS A 91 5.92 -8.98 -8.93
N ILE A 92 5.79 -9.79 -9.99
CA ILE A 92 4.69 -9.66 -10.97
C ILE A 92 3.36 -10.06 -10.31
N GLU A 93 3.36 -11.09 -9.47
CA GLU A 93 2.18 -11.57 -8.76
C GLU A 93 1.72 -10.56 -7.71
N GLY A 94 2.64 -10.01 -6.90
CA GLY A 94 2.33 -8.99 -5.89
C GLY A 94 1.74 -7.72 -6.49
N LEU A 95 2.25 -7.26 -7.63
CA LEU A 95 1.68 -6.11 -8.34
C LEU A 95 0.28 -6.39 -8.89
N LYS A 96 0.02 -7.60 -9.41
CA LYS A 96 -1.31 -8.01 -9.88
C LYS A 96 -2.31 -8.09 -8.73
N LEU A 97 -1.86 -8.44 -7.52
CA LEU A 97 -2.69 -8.55 -6.32
C LEU A 97 -2.93 -7.21 -5.61
N GLY A 98 -2.34 -6.12 -6.14
CA GLY A 98 -2.62 -4.77 -5.69
C GLY A 98 -1.72 -4.23 -4.58
N ALA A 99 -0.54 -4.80 -4.37
CA ALA A 99 0.50 -4.16 -3.58
C ALA A 99 0.97 -2.86 -4.26
N ASP A 100 1.34 -1.86 -3.47
CA ASP A 100 1.75 -0.54 -3.98
C ASP A 100 3.26 -0.46 -4.21
N ASP A 101 4.02 -1.26 -3.48
CA ASP A 101 5.47 -1.42 -3.65
C ASP A 101 5.89 -2.78 -3.10
N TYR A 102 7.12 -3.20 -3.44
CA TYR A 102 7.74 -4.39 -2.88
C TYR A 102 9.23 -4.14 -2.66
N ILE A 103 9.78 -4.80 -1.64
CA ILE A 103 11.19 -4.70 -1.27
C ILE A 103 11.74 -6.10 -1.07
N THR A 104 12.87 -6.39 -1.73
CA THR A 104 13.53 -7.68 -1.59
C THR A 104 14.43 -7.70 -0.34
N LYS A 105 14.33 -8.76 0.45
CA LYS A 105 15.22 -9.05 1.59
C LYS A 105 16.55 -9.63 1.10
N PRO A 106 17.71 -9.23 1.66
CA PRO A 106 17.89 -8.17 2.65
C PRO A 106 17.77 -6.79 2.00
N TYR A 107 17.15 -5.85 2.70
CA TYR A 107 16.95 -4.48 2.23
C TYR A 107 17.76 -3.47 3.05
N ASN A 108 18.01 -2.32 2.45
CA ASN A 108 18.58 -1.18 3.14
C ASN A 108 17.48 -0.47 3.96
N ALA A 109 17.79 -0.16 5.21
CA ALA A 109 16.88 0.49 6.14
C ALA A 109 16.42 1.87 5.65
N ASP A 110 17.34 2.67 5.09
CA ASP A 110 17.01 4.00 4.56
C ASP A 110 16.13 3.90 3.31
N GLU A 111 16.33 2.86 2.48
CA GLU A 111 15.47 2.60 1.32
C GLU A 111 14.04 2.32 1.75
N LEU A 112 13.84 1.43 2.74
CA LEU A 112 12.52 1.12 3.28
C LEU A 112 11.84 2.40 3.81
N THR A 113 12.54 3.18 4.62
CA THR A 113 12.04 4.45 5.16
C THR A 113 11.64 5.44 4.08
N LEU A 114 12.47 5.61 3.06
CA LEU A 114 12.18 6.52 1.94
C LEU A 114 10.92 6.11 1.17
N ARG A 115 10.76 4.81 0.90
CA ARG A 115 9.57 4.27 0.23
C ARG A 115 8.30 4.48 1.07
N ILE A 116 8.37 4.23 2.37
CA ILE A 116 7.28 4.49 3.32
C ILE A 116 6.86 5.95 3.27
N LYS A 117 7.81 6.89 3.44
CA LYS A 117 7.54 8.33 3.42
C LYS A 117 6.91 8.78 2.11
N ASN A 118 7.41 8.28 0.98
CA ASN A 118 6.87 8.58 -0.34
C ASN A 118 5.43 8.08 -0.52
N LEU A 119 5.13 6.85 -0.12
CA LEU A 119 3.79 6.28 -0.22
C LEU A 119 2.80 7.00 0.72
N LEU A 120 3.20 7.30 1.95
CA LEU A 120 2.37 8.07 2.89
C LEU A 120 2.08 9.48 2.37
N ALA A 121 3.08 10.18 1.84
CA ALA A 121 2.91 11.52 1.26
C ALA A 121 1.91 11.50 0.08
N ARG A 122 2.03 10.49 -0.81
CA ARG A 122 1.08 10.28 -1.89
C ARG A 122 -0.33 9.99 -1.36
N SER A 123 -0.46 9.06 -0.40
CA SER A 123 -1.76 8.71 0.20
C SER A 123 -2.46 9.93 0.81
N ARG A 124 -1.73 10.79 1.52
CA ARG A 124 -2.27 12.03 2.10
C ARG A 124 -2.73 13.02 1.05
N LYS A 125 -1.92 13.23 0.00
CA LYS A 125 -2.30 14.12 -1.11
C LYS A 125 -3.63 13.71 -1.73
N TYR A 126 -3.88 12.41 -1.87
CA TYR A 126 -5.14 11.91 -2.41
C TYR A 126 -6.28 11.90 -1.39
N LYS A 127 -6.00 11.66 -0.10
CA LYS A 127 -7.01 11.79 0.97
C LYS A 127 -7.52 13.24 1.13
N ALA A 128 -6.68 14.23 0.84
CA ALA A 128 -7.04 15.65 0.91
C ALA A 128 -7.92 16.12 -0.25
N LYS A 129 -8.05 15.33 -1.31
CA LYS A 129 -8.91 15.68 -2.44
C LYS A 129 -10.35 15.32 -2.15
N SER A 130 -11.24 16.22 -2.53
CA SER A 130 -12.68 16.00 -2.49
C SER A 130 -13.31 16.45 -3.79
N GLY A 131 -14.51 15.95 -4.08
CA GLY A 131 -15.29 16.32 -5.24
C GLY A 131 -15.35 15.24 -6.33
N LEU A 132 -16.15 15.52 -7.33
CA LEU A 132 -16.42 14.66 -8.48
C LEU A 132 -15.86 15.34 -9.74
N THR A 133 -15.01 14.64 -10.46
CA THR A 133 -14.54 15.06 -11.79
C THR A 133 -15.17 14.17 -12.85
N LYS A 134 -15.69 14.79 -13.91
CA LYS A 134 -16.24 14.08 -15.07
C LYS A 134 -15.51 14.51 -16.34
N ILE A 135 -15.00 13.54 -17.08
CA ILE A 135 -14.34 13.74 -18.37
C ILE A 135 -14.93 12.72 -19.34
N LYS A 136 -15.84 13.17 -20.20
CA LYS A 136 -16.62 12.29 -21.10
C LYS A 136 -17.31 11.19 -20.28
N ASP A 137 -16.99 9.93 -20.58
CA ASP A 137 -17.55 8.74 -19.93
C ASP A 137 -16.86 8.38 -18.59
N LEU A 138 -15.77 9.08 -18.23
CA LEU A 138 -15.01 8.84 -17.01
C LEU A 138 -15.53 9.74 -15.88
N GLU A 139 -15.87 9.14 -14.76
CA GLU A 139 -16.22 9.83 -13.50
C GLU A 139 -15.26 9.40 -12.41
N VAL A 140 -14.67 10.36 -11.71
CA VAL A 140 -13.78 10.11 -10.57
C VAL A 140 -14.30 10.84 -9.35
N ASP A 141 -14.74 10.09 -8.35
CA ASP A 141 -15.13 10.61 -7.04
C ASP A 141 -13.92 10.52 -6.10
N TYR A 142 -13.28 11.65 -5.86
CA TYR A 142 -12.08 11.72 -5.00
C TYR A 142 -12.42 11.44 -3.53
N SER A 143 -13.62 11.78 -3.09
CA SER A 143 -14.05 11.57 -1.69
C SER A 143 -14.23 10.08 -1.38
N LYS A 144 -14.75 9.33 -2.33
CA LYS A 144 -14.99 7.88 -2.23
C LYS A 144 -13.87 7.04 -2.83
N ARG A 145 -12.93 7.67 -3.56
CA ARG A 145 -11.91 7.02 -4.41
C ARG A 145 -12.52 6.02 -5.40
N GLU A 146 -13.67 6.36 -5.92
CA GLU A 146 -14.36 5.56 -6.92
C GLU A 146 -14.12 6.10 -8.32
N VAL A 147 -13.91 5.18 -9.25
CA VAL A 147 -13.80 5.47 -10.68
C VAL A 147 -14.90 4.73 -11.39
N LYS A 148 -15.65 5.46 -12.23
CA LYS A 148 -16.67 4.88 -13.10
C LYS A 148 -16.39 5.22 -14.55
N VAL A 149 -16.61 4.25 -15.43
CA VAL A 149 -16.57 4.43 -16.88
C VAL A 149 -17.92 4.02 -17.44
N LYS A 150 -18.61 4.95 -18.12
CA LYS A 150 -20.00 4.75 -18.60
C LYS A 150 -20.94 4.30 -17.49
N GLY A 151 -20.81 4.89 -16.30
CA GLY A 151 -21.61 4.58 -15.11
C GLY A 151 -21.25 3.27 -14.40
N LYS A 152 -20.33 2.45 -14.94
CA LYS A 152 -19.89 1.19 -14.32
C LYS A 152 -18.66 1.42 -13.45
N LEU A 153 -18.69 0.92 -12.22
CA LEU A 153 -17.56 0.98 -11.29
C LEU A 153 -16.38 0.19 -11.82
N VAL A 154 -15.22 0.82 -11.84
CA VAL A 154 -13.91 0.21 -12.18
C VAL A 154 -13.10 0.08 -10.91
N LYS A 155 -12.67 -1.14 -10.59
CA LYS A 155 -11.79 -1.38 -9.45
C LYS A 155 -10.36 -1.10 -9.88
N LEU A 156 -9.72 -0.17 -9.19
CA LEU A 156 -8.31 0.18 -9.37
C LEU A 156 -7.57 -0.11 -8.06
N THR A 157 -6.32 -0.55 -8.19
CA THR A 157 -5.38 -0.54 -7.07
C THR A 157 -5.06 0.90 -6.68
N PHE A 158 -4.45 1.12 -5.51
CA PHE A 158 -4.05 2.45 -5.07
C PHE A 158 -3.10 3.13 -6.08
N SER A 159 -2.11 2.40 -6.58
CA SER A 159 -1.15 2.93 -7.57
C SER A 159 -1.80 3.26 -8.92
N GLU A 160 -2.70 2.42 -9.42
CA GLU A 160 -3.45 2.70 -10.65
C GLU A 160 -4.33 3.93 -10.51
N TYR A 161 -5.01 4.06 -9.36
CA TYR A 161 -5.80 5.25 -9.06
C TYR A 161 -4.93 6.52 -9.02
N GLN A 162 -3.72 6.43 -8.44
CA GLN A 162 -2.77 7.55 -8.41
C GLN A 162 -2.35 7.99 -9.81
N ILE A 163 -1.99 7.04 -10.68
CA ILE A 163 -1.60 7.31 -12.08
C ILE A 163 -2.77 7.98 -12.82
N LEU A 164 -3.98 7.43 -12.70
CA LEU A 164 -5.17 8.02 -13.32
C LEU A 164 -5.40 9.46 -12.83
N SER A 165 -5.32 9.68 -11.52
CA SER A 165 -5.51 11.01 -10.94
C SER A 165 -4.46 12.02 -11.42
N LEU A 166 -3.22 11.58 -11.58
CA LEU A 166 -2.13 12.41 -12.12
C LEU A 166 -2.41 12.88 -13.54
N PHE A 167 -2.90 11.99 -14.40
CA PHE A 167 -3.26 12.32 -15.78
C PHE A 167 -4.47 13.25 -15.86
N ILE A 168 -5.46 13.04 -15.02
CA ILE A 168 -6.66 13.90 -14.96
C ILE A 168 -6.30 15.33 -14.53
N GLU A 169 -5.35 15.48 -13.60
CA GLU A 169 -4.89 16.78 -13.11
C GLU A 169 -4.04 17.55 -14.10
N ASN A 170 -3.40 16.85 -15.01
CA ASN A 170 -2.45 17.44 -15.95
C ASN A 170 -2.76 16.96 -17.39
N PRO A 171 -3.91 17.35 -17.94
CA PRO A 171 -4.30 16.92 -19.27
C PRO A 171 -3.29 17.44 -20.31
N GLY A 172 -2.85 16.57 -21.19
CA GLY A 172 -1.88 16.89 -22.25
C GLY A 172 -0.42 16.81 -21.83
N LYS A 173 -0.11 16.60 -20.54
CA LYS A 173 1.27 16.39 -20.10
C LYS A 173 1.69 14.93 -20.30
N ALA A 174 2.83 14.72 -20.97
CA ALA A 174 3.48 13.43 -21.04
C ALA A 174 4.35 13.21 -19.79
N TYR A 175 4.39 11.98 -19.29
CA TYR A 175 5.19 11.58 -18.13
C TYR A 175 6.18 10.50 -18.52
N THR A 176 7.37 10.54 -17.97
CA THR A 176 8.35 9.47 -18.08
C THR A 176 8.09 8.39 -17.02
N ARG A 177 8.74 7.21 -17.15
CA ARG A 177 8.65 6.14 -16.13
C ARG A 177 9.21 6.56 -14.76
N LYS A 178 10.03 7.60 -14.70
CA LYS A 178 10.64 8.08 -13.45
C LYS A 178 9.79 9.11 -12.73
N GLU A 179 8.86 9.74 -13.42
CA GLU A 179 7.86 10.66 -12.86
C GLU A 179 6.60 9.90 -12.40
#